data_22376a5f8147c8a2f6bc8dc12bc8d8c7
#
_entry.id   22376a5f8147c8a2f6bc8dc12bc8d8c7
#
_cell.length_a   1.000
_cell.length_b   1.000
_cell.length_c   1.000
_cell.angle_alpha   90.00
_cell.angle_beta   90.00
_cell.angle_gamma   90.00
#
_symmetry.space_group_name_H-M   'P 1'
#
loop_
_entity.id
_entity.type
_entity.pdbx_description
1 polymer ?
#
loop_
_entity_poly.entity_id
_entity_poly.type
_entity_poly.pdbx_seq_one_letter_code
_entity_poly.pdbx_strand_id
1 'polypeptide(L)'
;MWGTKKLNTMKVTNENLSLINFEAWSGAKDTKETIISEGKVDEFDSLIEELHPDGLSKTQLNDLLWFEDEFLFENIGIPTDEY
;
A
#
# COMPACT_ATOMS: atom_id res chain seq x y z
N MET A 1 -13.61 11.64 -21.00
CA MET A 1 -13.26 11.85 -20.66
C MET A 1 -12.74 11.78 -20.39
N TRP A 2 -12.69 11.64 -20.25
CA TRP A 2 -12.09 11.59 -19.71
C TRP A 2 -11.87 11.97 -18.96
N GLY A 3 -12.02 11.79 -19.20
CA GLY A 3 -11.25 12.24 -18.26
C GLY A 3 -11.34 12.21 -16.82
N THR A 4 -12.22 11.62 -16.36
CA THR A 4 -12.27 11.49 -14.92
C THR A 4 -11.11 10.64 -14.45
N LYS A 5 -10.25 11.22 -13.65
CA LYS A 5 -9.17 10.48 -13.09
C LYS A 5 -9.67 9.65 -11.94
N LYS A 6 -9.47 8.38 -12.04
CA LYS A 6 -9.87 7.48 -10.98
C LYS A 6 -8.77 7.37 -9.96
N LEU A 7 -9.12 7.56 -8.69
CA LEU A 7 -8.16 7.39 -7.63
C LEU A 7 -7.83 5.91 -7.47
N ASN A 8 -6.56 5.62 -7.26
CA ASN A 8 -6.15 4.26 -6.97
C ASN A 8 -6.48 3.97 -5.52
N THR A 9 -7.21 2.90 -5.30
CA THR A 9 -7.53 2.46 -3.95
C THR A 9 -7.42 0.95 -3.89
N MET A 10 -7.36 0.45 -2.69
CA MET A 10 -7.37 -0.98 -2.42
C MET A 10 -8.58 -1.29 -1.56
N LYS A 11 -9.04 -2.51 -1.61
CA LYS A 11 -10.20 -2.91 -0.83
C LYS A 11 -9.75 -3.49 0.49
N VAL A 12 -10.13 -2.83 1.58
CA VAL A 12 -9.77 -3.27 2.92
C VAL A 12 -11.05 -3.34 3.74
N THR A 13 -11.40 -4.54 4.19
CA THR A 13 -12.58 -4.76 5.03
C THR A 13 -13.82 -4.12 4.40
N ASN A 14 -14.08 -4.42 3.13
CA ASN A 14 -15.25 -3.92 2.39
C ASN A 14 -15.23 -2.42 2.13
N GLU A 15 -14.10 -1.77 2.32
CA GLU A 15 -13.96 -0.34 2.04
C GLU A 15 -12.85 -0.12 1.04
N ASN A 16 -13.04 0.87 0.20
CA ASN A 16 -11.99 1.29 -0.71
C ASN A 16 -11.16 2.36 -0.04
N LEU A 17 -9.89 2.07 0.21
CA LEU A 17 -8.99 2.98 0.90
C LEU A 17 -7.73 3.18 0.10
N SER A 18 -7.11 4.35 0.29
CA SER A 18 -5.72 4.54 -0.07
C SER A 18 -4.85 4.27 1.16
N LEU A 19 -3.59 3.98 0.94
CA LEU A 19 -2.66 3.79 2.05
C LEU A 19 -2.64 5.00 2.97
N ILE A 20 -2.83 6.19 2.42
CA ILE A 20 -2.82 7.41 3.21
C ILE A 20 -3.88 7.36 4.29
N ASN A 21 -5.02 6.73 4.00
CA ASN A 21 -6.15 6.67 4.92
C ASN A 21 -6.12 5.44 5.81
N PHE A 22 -5.16 4.55 5.61
CA PHE A 22 -5.06 3.35 6.42
C PHE A 22 -4.21 3.64 7.65
N GLU A 23 -4.74 3.30 8.81
CA GLU A 23 -4.01 3.50 10.06
C GLU A 23 -3.20 2.25 10.39
N ALA A 24 -1.92 2.32 10.08
CA ALA A 24 -1.00 1.23 10.39
C ALA A 24 -0.58 1.29 11.84
N TRP A 25 -0.15 0.15 12.36
CA TRP A 25 0.33 0.11 13.74
C TRP A 25 1.64 -0.67 13.79
N SER A 26 2.39 -0.45 14.88
CA SER A 26 3.68 -1.11 15.13
C SER A 26 4.64 -0.84 13.98
N GLY A 27 5.42 -1.83 13.58
CA GLY A 27 6.42 -1.66 12.54
C GLY A 27 5.87 -1.27 11.19
N ALA A 28 4.60 -1.55 10.94
CA ALA A 28 4.00 -1.20 9.67
C ALA A 28 3.90 0.31 9.46
N LYS A 29 3.89 1.08 10.54
CA LYS A 29 3.82 2.54 10.43
C LYS A 29 5.03 3.09 9.70
N ASP A 30 6.21 2.54 9.97
CA ASP A 30 7.42 3.01 9.32
C ASP A 30 7.38 2.72 7.82
N THR A 31 6.89 1.55 7.45
CA THR A 31 6.78 1.19 6.05
C THR A 31 5.82 2.13 5.33
N LYS A 32 4.68 2.40 5.96
CA LYS A 32 3.71 3.32 5.38
C LYS A 32 4.33 4.70 5.17
N GLU A 33 5.04 5.20 6.18
CA GLU A 33 5.64 6.52 6.08
C GLU A 33 6.70 6.58 4.98
N THR A 34 7.47 5.52 4.83
CA THR A 34 8.45 5.46 3.76
C THR A 34 7.77 5.54 2.39
N ILE A 35 6.70 4.79 2.22
CA ILE A 35 5.99 4.78 0.94
C ILE A 35 5.43 6.16 0.63
N ILE A 36 4.89 6.83 1.63
CA ILE A 36 4.36 8.18 1.44
C ILE A 36 5.48 9.15 1.10
N SER A 37 6.59 9.07 1.84
CA SER A 37 7.75 9.92 1.60
C SER A 37 8.30 9.78 0.19
N GLU A 38 8.30 8.55 -0.31
CA GLU A 38 8.84 8.27 -1.65
C GLU A 38 7.85 8.59 -2.76
N GLY A 39 6.65 9.01 -2.41
CA GLY A 39 5.65 9.36 -3.40
C GLY A 39 5.11 8.15 -4.15
N LYS A 40 5.04 7.00 -3.49
CA LYS A 40 4.66 5.75 -4.13
C LYS A 40 3.31 5.22 -3.66
N VAL A 41 2.46 6.08 -3.11
CA VAL A 41 1.17 5.64 -2.58
C VAL A 41 0.31 5.03 -3.68
N ASP A 42 0.24 5.69 -4.84
CA ASP A 42 -0.57 5.18 -5.95
C ASP A 42 -0.10 3.81 -6.40
N GLU A 43 1.22 3.66 -6.51
CA GLU A 43 1.80 2.38 -6.91
C GLU A 43 1.49 1.30 -5.88
N PHE A 44 1.55 1.65 -4.60
CA PHE A 44 1.24 0.69 -3.55
C PHE A 44 -0.23 0.28 -3.61
N ASP A 45 -1.12 1.26 -3.72
CA ASP A 45 -2.55 0.96 -3.74
C ASP A 45 -2.88 0.05 -4.92
N SER A 46 -2.29 0.33 -6.08
CA SER A 46 -2.51 -0.50 -7.27
C SER A 46 -1.98 -1.91 -7.08
N LEU A 47 -0.81 -2.03 -6.45
CA LEU A 47 -0.22 -3.34 -6.21
C LEU A 47 -1.14 -4.19 -5.32
N ILE A 48 -1.63 -3.60 -4.24
CA ILE A 48 -2.49 -4.34 -3.32
C ILE A 48 -3.79 -4.74 -4.00
N GLU A 49 -4.35 -3.86 -4.81
CA GLU A 49 -5.57 -4.20 -5.54
C GLU A 49 -5.32 -5.38 -6.48
N GLU A 50 -4.15 -5.42 -7.10
CA GLU A 50 -3.78 -6.50 -7.98
C GLU A 50 -3.61 -7.83 -7.24
N LEU A 51 -2.95 -7.76 -6.09
CA LEU A 51 -2.69 -8.96 -5.30
C LEU A 51 -3.92 -9.47 -4.59
N HIS A 52 -4.81 -8.57 -4.20
CA HIS A 52 -6.00 -8.92 -3.44
C HIS A 52 -7.23 -8.24 -4.03
N PRO A 53 -7.62 -8.65 -5.24
CA PRO A 53 -8.77 -7.99 -5.89
C PRO A 53 -10.06 -8.13 -5.11
N ASP A 54 -10.17 -9.19 -4.30
CA ASP A 54 -11.36 -9.39 -3.47
C ASP A 54 -11.24 -8.69 -2.13
N GLY A 55 -10.10 -8.05 -1.88
CA GLY A 55 -9.90 -7.33 -0.65
C GLY A 55 -9.14 -8.13 0.39
N LEU A 56 -8.73 -7.45 1.43
CA LEU A 56 -8.02 -8.08 2.55
C LEU A 56 -8.43 -7.38 3.82
N SER A 57 -8.14 -8.01 4.95
CA SER A 57 -8.47 -7.42 6.24
C SER A 57 -7.41 -6.38 6.63
N LYS A 58 -7.75 -5.56 7.62
CA LYS A 58 -6.80 -4.59 8.14
C LYS A 58 -5.56 -5.28 8.70
N THR A 59 -5.75 -6.39 9.38
CA THR A 59 -4.63 -7.13 9.93
C THR A 59 -3.74 -7.68 8.82
N GLN A 60 -4.34 -8.20 7.78
CA GLN A 60 -3.56 -8.71 6.65
C GLN A 60 -2.74 -7.60 6.00
N LEU A 61 -3.35 -6.43 5.82
CA LEU A 61 -2.63 -5.32 5.20
C LEU A 61 -1.49 -4.85 6.11
N ASN A 62 -1.76 -4.74 7.41
CA ASN A 62 -0.75 -4.33 8.35
C ASN A 62 0.42 -5.31 8.38
N ASP A 63 0.10 -6.62 8.32
CA ASP A 63 1.16 -7.63 8.30
C ASP A 63 2.00 -7.53 7.04
N LEU A 64 1.39 -7.27 5.90
CA LEU A 64 2.15 -7.08 4.67
C LEU A 64 3.12 -5.92 4.80
N LEU A 65 2.64 -4.81 5.34
CA LEU A 65 3.49 -3.63 5.53
C LEU A 65 4.62 -3.91 6.51
N TRP A 66 4.37 -4.75 7.49
CA TRP A 66 5.34 -5.01 8.53
C TRP A 66 6.37 -6.06 8.11
N PHE A 67 5.91 -7.17 7.54
CA PHE A 67 6.78 -8.31 7.29
C PHE A 67 7.21 -8.47 5.85
N GLU A 68 6.51 -7.84 4.91
CA GLU A 68 6.81 -7.98 3.50
C GLU A 68 7.26 -6.65 2.89
N ASP A 69 7.87 -5.81 3.70
CA ASP A 69 8.24 -4.47 3.23
C ASP A 69 9.20 -4.51 2.05
N GLU A 70 10.17 -5.42 2.05
CA GLU A 70 11.11 -5.51 0.93
C GLU A 70 10.40 -5.89 -0.36
N PHE A 71 9.50 -6.87 -0.28
CA PHE A 71 8.73 -7.26 -1.44
C PHE A 71 7.92 -6.10 -1.98
N LEU A 72 7.28 -5.36 -1.08
CA LEU A 72 6.47 -4.22 -1.47
C LEU A 72 7.32 -3.13 -2.10
N PHE A 73 8.45 -2.82 -1.48
CA PHE A 73 9.32 -1.77 -1.99
C PHE A 73 9.83 -2.11 -3.38
N GLU A 74 10.24 -3.37 -3.60
CA GLU A 74 10.74 -3.77 -4.90
C GLU A 74 9.68 -3.64 -5.98
N ASN A 75 8.44 -3.92 -5.63
CA ASN A 75 7.36 -3.91 -6.61
C ASN A 75 6.83 -2.51 -6.91
N ILE A 76 7.10 -1.55 -6.05
CA ILE A 76 6.66 -0.18 -6.29
C ILE A 76 7.81 0.76 -6.61
N GLY A 77 9.01 0.23 -6.74
CA GLY A 77 10.13 1.01 -7.24
C GLY A 77 10.90 1.76 -6.17
N ILE A 78 10.87 1.31 -4.93
CA ILE A 78 11.66 1.90 -3.85
C ILE A 78 12.92 1.06 -3.66
N PRO A 79 14.11 1.67 -3.74
CA PRO A 79 15.35 0.90 -3.55
C PRO A 79 15.42 0.30 -2.15
N THR A 80 15.87 -0.95 -2.07
CA THR A 80 15.97 -1.63 -0.79
C THR A 80 17.39 -1.98 -0.40
N ASP A 81 18.31 -1.86 -1.32
CA ASP A 81 19.69 -2.22 -1.05
C ASP A 81 20.47 -1.14 -0.33
N GLU A 82 19.79 -0.08 0.06
CA GLU A 82 20.40 1.00 0.80
C GLU A 82 20.28 0.84 2.30
N TYR A 83 19.54 -0.12 2.74
CA TYR A 83 19.30 -0.31 4.16
C TYR A 83 20.40 -1.03 4.88
#